data_bbd748896e495d9571e35e38f3d26d5c
#
_entry.id   bbd748896e495d9571e35e38f3d26d5c
#
_cell.length_a   1.000
_cell.length_b   1.000
_cell.length_c   1.000
_cell.angle_alpha   90.00
_cell.angle_beta   90.00
_cell.angle_gamma   90.00
#
_symmetry.space_group_name_H-M   'P 1'
#
loop_
_entity.id
_entity.type
_entity.pdbx_description
1 polymer ?
#
loop_
_entity_poly.entity_id
_entity_poly.type
_entity_poly.pdbx_seq_one_letter_code
_entity_poly.pdbx_strand_id
1 'polypeptide(L)'
;MDKQMVILDEEIKRKRACRDVDGMQEDSRELLRLAHAQQCPAYEALAYYYSTLCHYLKKENALAIRDCLAGITVCDNNEACAKAYILLSNFSGVLYSDQDNLLSGLQQFLNAYYKALEHPALHLRHLILNNLGTMFIKVEDFDNALKYLKEGFKERRENRIPMDRSDAVLITNIIIAYAQLGQYESIPAWQRLFVEHQQEMGIPSLFLNYVLTLAFMADYNKNDSAFCMHVDDILRLSGQEQDVNNTFQLLSFLFDICLRKKDRCLCDKVYQKMETLVHLADNPLMLARLSNLYIRLLREFEDERLKDALVENYQLNLLAKKEEQKRGRQSLALKMELEESQYQQKKIMAQNEKLRYTSELDGFTGIYHKKAFEKHVKEQMKQANAASWGALLILDVDQFKEVNDTYGHLVGDEAILRIVDIMKHVLRPNDVAGRIGGDEFSIYLNGIQEEAQLQQLLDMILERIRAIRLLEMHRVLTMSIGCCLIKHANACFHDVYERSDQALYKAKEKGRNQAVVYVENEYSA
;
A
#
# COMPACT_ATOMS: atom_id res chain seq x y z
N MET A 1 6.10 -16.39 -17.09
CA MET A 1 6.90 -15.17 -16.91
C MET A 1 8.16 -15.33 -17.73
N ASP A 2 8.44 -14.42 -18.63
CA ASP A 2 9.58 -14.54 -19.54
C ASP A 2 10.89 -14.39 -18.76
N LYS A 3 11.77 -15.39 -18.86
CA LYS A 3 13.08 -15.40 -18.22
C LYS A 3 13.92 -14.16 -18.59
N GLN A 4 13.74 -13.63 -19.79
CA GLN A 4 14.49 -12.48 -20.31
C GLN A 4 14.15 -11.19 -19.57
N MET A 5 12.87 -10.93 -19.22
CA MET A 5 12.49 -9.74 -18.42
C MET A 5 13.05 -9.80 -17.00
N VAL A 6 13.12 -10.99 -16.39
CA VAL A 6 13.74 -11.16 -15.07
C VAL A 6 15.24 -10.86 -15.13
N ILE A 7 15.93 -11.34 -16.16
CA ILE A 7 17.36 -11.11 -16.35
C ILE A 7 17.63 -9.61 -16.52
N LEU A 8 16.86 -8.91 -17.37
CA LEU A 8 17.00 -7.47 -17.56
C LEU A 8 16.75 -6.68 -16.28
N ASP A 9 15.73 -7.03 -15.48
CA ASP A 9 15.48 -6.38 -14.18
C ASP A 9 16.69 -6.51 -13.25
N GLU A 10 17.33 -7.68 -13.19
CA GLU A 10 18.55 -7.90 -12.39
C GLU A 10 19.76 -7.15 -12.96
N GLU A 11 19.92 -7.07 -14.26
CA GLU A 11 20.99 -6.32 -14.90
C GLU A 11 20.85 -4.81 -14.66
N ILE A 12 19.65 -4.25 -14.76
CA ILE A 12 19.38 -2.85 -14.46
C ILE A 12 19.73 -2.54 -12.99
N LYS A 13 19.36 -3.41 -12.04
CA LYS A 13 19.73 -3.26 -10.63
C LYS A 13 21.24 -3.27 -10.43
N ARG A 14 21.96 -4.15 -11.12
CA ARG A 14 23.43 -4.21 -11.07
C ARG A 14 24.06 -2.93 -11.64
N LYS A 15 23.61 -2.46 -12.81
CA LYS A 15 24.07 -1.21 -13.44
C LYS A 15 23.77 0.00 -12.55
N ARG A 16 22.61 0.02 -11.88
CA ARG A 16 22.27 1.04 -10.87
C ARG A 16 23.30 1.08 -9.74
N ALA A 17 23.71 -0.07 -9.21
CA ALA A 17 24.72 -0.15 -8.16
C ALA A 17 26.08 0.39 -8.61
N CYS A 18 26.45 0.17 -9.89
CA CYS A 18 27.68 0.67 -10.49
C CYS A 18 27.58 2.10 -11.05
N ARG A 19 26.42 2.76 -10.98
CA ARG A 19 26.13 4.09 -11.58
C ARG A 19 26.28 4.15 -13.11
N ASP A 20 26.10 3.05 -13.81
CA ASP A 20 26.04 3.01 -15.27
C ASP A 20 24.65 3.44 -15.74
N VAL A 21 24.43 4.77 -15.82
CA VAL A 21 23.13 5.36 -16.14
C VAL A 21 22.73 5.11 -17.59
N ASP A 22 23.71 5.13 -18.53
CA ASP A 22 23.45 4.91 -19.95
C ASP A 22 23.08 3.45 -20.21
N GLY A 23 23.81 2.51 -19.62
CA GLY A 23 23.46 1.10 -19.70
C GLY A 23 22.12 0.76 -19.04
N MET A 24 21.77 1.42 -17.93
CA MET A 24 20.43 1.30 -17.33
C MET A 24 19.33 1.80 -18.27
N GLN A 25 19.55 2.91 -18.96
CA GLN A 25 18.56 3.49 -19.87
C GLN A 25 18.34 2.60 -21.10
N GLU A 26 19.39 1.97 -21.61
CA GLU A 26 19.29 1.02 -22.72
C GLU A 26 18.48 -0.22 -22.32
N ASP A 27 18.83 -0.85 -21.21
CA ASP A 27 18.12 -2.03 -20.70
C ASP A 27 16.67 -1.71 -20.32
N SER A 28 16.39 -0.52 -19.78
CA SER A 28 15.01 -0.12 -19.46
C SER A 28 14.13 0.03 -20.70
N ARG A 29 14.68 0.52 -21.81
CA ARG A 29 13.97 0.57 -23.10
C ARG A 29 13.68 -0.81 -23.65
N GLU A 30 14.63 -1.73 -23.56
CA GLU A 30 14.42 -3.11 -24.00
C GLU A 30 13.41 -3.83 -23.12
N LEU A 31 13.46 -3.62 -21.79
CA LEU A 31 12.47 -4.14 -20.87
C LEU A 31 11.06 -3.63 -21.19
N LEU A 32 10.92 -2.34 -21.50
CA LEU A 32 9.66 -1.73 -21.93
C LEU A 32 9.12 -2.38 -23.20
N ARG A 33 10.00 -2.56 -24.21
CA ARG A 33 9.66 -3.19 -25.49
C ARG A 33 9.15 -4.62 -25.31
N LEU A 34 9.85 -5.42 -24.49
CA LEU A 34 9.44 -6.81 -24.20
C LEU A 34 8.15 -6.87 -23.39
N ALA A 35 7.99 -6.01 -22.38
CA ALA A 35 6.79 -5.96 -21.57
C ALA A 35 5.55 -5.61 -22.40
N HIS A 36 5.66 -4.65 -23.32
CA HIS A 36 4.59 -4.34 -24.29
C HIS A 36 4.27 -5.52 -25.19
N ALA A 37 5.28 -6.16 -25.78
CA ALA A 37 5.09 -7.29 -26.70
C ALA A 37 4.39 -8.49 -26.02
N GLN A 38 4.63 -8.68 -24.71
CA GLN A 38 4.07 -9.79 -23.93
C GLN A 38 2.87 -9.39 -23.08
N GLN A 39 2.38 -8.15 -23.20
CA GLN A 39 1.25 -7.62 -22.42
C GLN A 39 1.45 -7.82 -20.91
N CYS A 40 2.63 -7.49 -20.38
CA CYS A 40 2.99 -7.64 -18.98
C CYS A 40 3.07 -6.27 -18.27
N PRO A 41 1.95 -5.73 -17.73
CA PRO A 41 1.91 -4.39 -17.13
C PRO A 41 2.87 -4.21 -15.96
N ALA A 42 3.16 -5.26 -15.20
CA ALA A 42 4.06 -5.17 -14.05
C ALA A 42 5.50 -4.82 -14.46
N TYR A 43 6.03 -5.42 -15.53
CA TYR A 43 7.35 -5.09 -16.06
C TYR A 43 7.33 -3.81 -16.89
N GLU A 44 6.23 -3.48 -17.54
CA GLU A 44 6.04 -2.21 -18.22
C GLU A 44 6.17 -1.04 -17.23
N ALA A 45 5.45 -1.09 -16.11
CA ALA A 45 5.52 -0.08 -15.06
C ALA A 45 6.92 -0.01 -14.39
N LEU A 46 7.60 -1.16 -14.20
CA LEU A 46 8.99 -1.17 -13.72
C LEU A 46 9.96 -0.55 -14.72
N ALA A 47 9.78 -0.77 -16.00
CA ALA A 47 10.61 -0.13 -17.04
C ALA A 47 10.45 1.39 -17.01
N TYR A 48 9.23 1.91 -16.84
CA TYR A 48 9.00 3.34 -16.62
C TYR A 48 9.68 3.86 -15.34
N TYR A 49 9.66 3.11 -14.24
CA TYR A 49 10.39 3.48 -13.03
C TYR A 49 11.89 3.62 -13.28
N TYR A 50 12.52 2.68 -13.99
CA TYR A 50 13.94 2.75 -14.31
C TYR A 50 14.25 3.89 -15.29
N SER A 51 13.41 4.13 -16.28
CA SER A 51 13.53 5.27 -17.20
C SER A 51 13.42 6.61 -16.44
N THR A 52 12.46 6.72 -15.52
CA THR A 52 12.31 7.88 -14.64
C THR A 52 13.59 8.16 -13.86
N LEU A 53 14.18 7.11 -13.26
CA LEU A 53 15.42 7.23 -12.51
C LEU A 53 16.60 7.68 -13.39
N CYS A 54 16.71 7.14 -14.62
CA CYS A 54 17.75 7.54 -15.57
C CYS A 54 17.62 9.02 -15.95
N HIS A 55 16.43 9.48 -16.32
CA HIS A 55 16.17 10.89 -16.65
C HIS A 55 16.44 11.82 -15.46
N TYR A 56 16.05 11.43 -14.26
CA TYR A 56 16.37 12.19 -13.05
C TYR A 56 17.88 12.35 -12.83
N LEU A 57 18.65 11.26 -12.93
CA LEU A 57 20.10 11.29 -12.79
C LEU A 57 20.79 12.11 -13.88
N LYS A 58 20.17 12.24 -15.06
CA LYS A 58 20.62 13.11 -16.17
C LYS A 58 20.11 14.55 -16.07
N LYS A 59 19.36 14.91 -15.00
CA LYS A 59 18.72 16.23 -14.81
C LYS A 59 17.66 16.57 -15.87
N GLU A 60 17.09 15.58 -16.48
CA GLU A 60 16.01 15.71 -17.48
C GLU A 60 14.63 15.64 -16.79
N ASN A 61 14.38 16.57 -15.88
CA ASN A 61 13.23 16.49 -14.94
C ASN A 61 11.87 16.39 -15.65
N ALA A 62 11.68 17.06 -16.79
CA ALA A 62 10.43 16.98 -17.54
C ALA A 62 10.16 15.58 -18.09
N LEU A 63 11.22 14.89 -18.57
CA LEU A 63 11.14 13.51 -19.05
C LEU A 63 10.94 12.53 -17.89
N ALA A 64 11.60 12.76 -16.76
CA ALA A 64 11.40 11.97 -15.55
C ALA A 64 9.95 12.01 -15.06
N ILE A 65 9.34 13.20 -15.01
CA ILE A 65 7.92 13.37 -14.60
C ILE A 65 7.00 12.66 -15.60
N ARG A 66 7.21 12.85 -16.91
CA ARG A 66 6.40 12.20 -17.94
C ARG A 66 6.41 10.68 -17.80
N ASP A 67 7.60 10.09 -17.68
CA ASP A 67 7.75 8.63 -17.59
C ASP A 67 7.19 8.10 -16.26
N CYS A 68 7.36 8.85 -15.18
CA CYS A 68 6.77 8.51 -13.88
C CYS A 68 5.23 8.44 -13.94
N LEU A 69 4.59 9.44 -14.54
CA LEU A 69 3.14 9.49 -14.70
C LEU A 69 2.63 8.37 -15.64
N ALA A 70 3.34 8.11 -16.74
CA ALA A 70 3.03 7.00 -17.63
C ALA A 70 3.06 5.66 -16.89
N GLY A 71 4.10 5.41 -16.09
CA GLY A 71 4.19 4.19 -15.29
C GLY A 71 3.11 4.06 -14.22
N ILE A 72 2.71 5.14 -13.57
CA ILE A 72 1.58 5.15 -12.61
C ILE A 72 0.28 4.79 -13.33
N THR A 73 0.03 5.34 -14.51
CA THR A 73 -1.17 5.04 -15.30
C THR A 73 -1.25 3.55 -15.70
N VAL A 74 -0.12 2.93 -16.04
CA VAL A 74 -0.07 1.47 -16.32
C VAL A 74 -0.48 0.65 -15.08
N CYS A 75 -0.25 1.18 -13.88
CA CYS A 75 -0.59 0.48 -12.64
C CYS A 75 -2.08 0.57 -12.26
N ASP A 76 -2.87 1.42 -12.91
CA ASP A 76 -4.27 1.65 -12.54
C ASP A 76 -5.07 0.35 -12.53
N ASN A 77 -5.69 0.07 -11.38
CA ASN A 77 -6.53 -1.11 -11.14
C ASN A 77 -5.83 -2.48 -11.36
N ASN A 78 -4.50 -2.55 -11.29
CA ASN A 78 -3.74 -3.77 -11.50
C ASN A 78 -2.88 -4.14 -10.29
N GLU A 79 -3.33 -5.10 -9.49
CA GLU A 79 -2.63 -5.58 -8.29
C GLU A 79 -1.23 -6.18 -8.60
N ALA A 80 -1.03 -6.73 -9.79
CA ALA A 80 0.29 -7.24 -10.18
C ALA A 80 1.35 -6.12 -10.27
N CYS A 81 0.93 -4.86 -10.41
CA CYS A 81 1.79 -3.70 -10.49
C CYS A 81 2.12 -3.06 -9.12
N ALA A 82 1.66 -3.62 -8.00
CA ALA A 82 1.79 -3.01 -6.68
C ALA A 82 3.23 -2.53 -6.36
N LYS A 83 4.25 -3.35 -6.66
CA LYS A 83 5.65 -2.98 -6.48
C LYS A 83 6.04 -1.75 -7.28
N ALA A 84 5.71 -1.73 -8.57
CA ALA A 84 6.03 -0.62 -9.46
C ALA A 84 5.29 0.65 -9.06
N TYR A 85 4.01 0.54 -8.70
CA TYR A 85 3.20 1.65 -8.19
C TYR A 85 3.83 2.30 -6.97
N ILE A 86 4.24 1.51 -5.97
CA ILE A 86 4.89 2.01 -4.75
C ILE A 86 6.18 2.77 -5.10
N LEU A 87 7.02 2.21 -5.96
CA LEU A 87 8.29 2.82 -6.36
C LEU A 87 8.06 4.11 -7.15
N LEU A 88 7.14 4.12 -8.12
CA LEU A 88 6.81 5.28 -8.93
C LEU A 88 6.16 6.39 -8.11
N SER A 89 5.17 6.09 -7.26
CA SER A 89 4.54 7.08 -6.40
C SER A 89 5.55 7.68 -5.41
N ASN A 90 6.39 6.85 -4.81
CA ASN A 90 7.47 7.33 -3.94
C ASN A 90 8.43 8.26 -4.69
N PHE A 91 8.81 7.90 -5.92
CA PHE A 91 9.71 8.72 -6.74
C PHE A 91 9.05 10.00 -7.25
N SER A 92 7.76 9.95 -7.59
CA SER A 92 6.95 11.13 -7.90
C SER A 92 6.94 12.12 -6.73
N GLY A 93 6.86 11.61 -5.49
CA GLY A 93 6.99 12.42 -4.28
C GLY A 93 8.33 13.16 -4.21
N VAL A 94 9.45 12.51 -4.59
CA VAL A 94 10.77 13.15 -4.67
C VAL A 94 10.78 14.23 -5.74
N LEU A 95 10.29 13.94 -6.96
CA LEU A 95 10.26 14.90 -8.06
C LEU A 95 9.47 16.17 -7.73
N TYR A 96 8.31 16.02 -7.07
CA TYR A 96 7.53 17.18 -6.60
C TYR A 96 8.23 17.94 -5.48
N SER A 97 8.86 17.23 -4.54
CA SER A 97 9.60 17.84 -3.43
C SER A 97 10.81 18.66 -3.90
N ASP A 98 11.48 18.23 -4.97
CA ASP A 98 12.60 18.96 -5.56
C ASP A 98 12.16 20.22 -6.33
N GLN A 99 10.90 20.27 -6.73
CA GLN A 99 10.27 21.47 -7.29
C GLN A 99 9.64 22.39 -6.24
N ASP A 100 9.92 22.18 -4.95
CA ASP A 100 9.29 22.87 -3.82
C ASP A 100 7.75 22.70 -3.74
N ASN A 101 7.19 21.75 -4.45
CA ASN A 101 5.78 21.40 -4.38
C ASN A 101 5.55 20.33 -3.28
N LEU A 102 5.77 20.74 -2.04
CA LEU A 102 5.78 19.83 -0.89
C LEU A 102 4.44 19.12 -0.66
N LEU A 103 3.30 19.77 -0.93
CA LEU A 103 1.98 19.15 -0.74
C LEU A 103 1.72 18.03 -1.75
N SER A 104 2.04 18.27 -3.03
CA SER A 104 1.95 17.20 -4.03
C SER A 104 2.93 16.06 -3.74
N GLY A 105 4.15 16.41 -3.28
CA GLY A 105 5.14 15.43 -2.83
C GLY A 105 4.62 14.56 -1.69
N LEU A 106 4.05 15.19 -0.64
CA LEU A 106 3.46 14.49 0.51
C LEU A 106 2.34 13.54 0.06
N GLN A 107 1.46 14.00 -0.83
CA GLN A 107 0.38 13.16 -1.34
C GLN A 107 0.91 11.90 -2.01
N GLN A 108 1.94 12.02 -2.85
CA GLN A 108 2.53 10.86 -3.53
C GLN A 108 3.23 9.91 -2.54
N PHE A 109 3.92 10.44 -1.53
CA PHE A 109 4.48 9.62 -0.47
C PHE A 109 3.40 8.87 0.32
N LEU A 110 2.27 9.52 0.62
CA LEU A 110 1.13 8.87 1.29
C LEU A 110 0.50 7.78 0.43
N ASN A 111 0.32 8.01 -0.88
CA ASN A 111 -0.17 6.99 -1.80
C ASN A 111 0.74 5.76 -1.80
N ALA A 112 2.05 5.97 -1.90
CA ALA A 112 3.05 4.90 -1.81
C ALA A 112 2.99 4.18 -0.45
N TYR A 113 2.86 4.93 0.65
CA TYR A 113 2.84 4.40 2.00
C TYR A 113 1.64 3.49 2.25
N TYR A 114 0.43 3.95 1.90
CA TYR A 114 -0.77 3.13 2.06
C TYR A 114 -0.74 1.87 1.19
N LYS A 115 -0.26 1.98 -0.05
CA LYS A 115 -0.09 0.80 -0.91
C LYS A 115 0.96 -0.17 -0.36
N ALA A 116 2.04 0.33 0.25
CA ALA A 116 3.04 -0.52 0.90
C ALA A 116 2.50 -1.22 2.17
N LEU A 117 1.54 -0.62 2.89
CA LEU A 117 0.84 -1.29 4.00
C LEU A 117 -0.06 -2.44 3.53
N GLU A 118 -0.68 -2.32 2.35
CA GLU A 118 -1.46 -3.42 1.73
C GLU A 118 -0.56 -4.58 1.29
N HIS A 119 0.73 -4.31 0.99
CA HIS A 119 1.69 -5.29 0.48
C HIS A 119 2.96 -5.39 1.35
N PRO A 120 2.87 -5.77 2.63
CA PRO A 120 4.01 -5.77 3.56
C PRO A 120 5.16 -6.68 3.13
N ALA A 121 4.88 -7.76 2.40
CA ALA A 121 5.88 -8.69 1.89
C ALA A 121 6.88 -8.07 0.88
N LEU A 122 6.57 -6.89 0.32
CA LEU A 122 7.48 -6.18 -0.60
C LEU A 122 8.61 -5.45 0.15
N HIS A 123 8.48 -5.22 1.45
CA HIS A 123 9.49 -4.55 2.30
C HIS A 123 9.97 -3.19 1.77
N LEU A 124 9.07 -2.38 1.15
CA LEU A 124 9.40 -1.09 0.54
C LEU A 124 9.10 0.13 1.42
N ARG A 125 8.42 -0.06 2.56
CA ARG A 125 7.95 1.04 3.42
C ARG A 125 9.10 1.89 3.97
N HIS A 126 10.26 1.28 4.25
CA HIS A 126 11.45 1.98 4.74
C HIS A 126 11.93 3.10 3.78
N LEU A 127 11.80 2.91 2.45
CA LEU A 127 12.17 3.92 1.45
C LEU A 127 11.26 5.16 1.56
N ILE A 128 9.97 4.93 1.76
CA ILE A 128 8.97 5.99 1.86
C ILE A 128 9.15 6.77 3.17
N LEU A 129 9.39 6.07 4.27
CA LEU A 129 9.64 6.66 5.58
C LEU A 129 10.90 7.55 5.57
N ASN A 130 11.96 7.13 4.86
CA ASN A 130 13.15 7.96 4.67
C ASN A 130 12.82 9.27 3.93
N ASN A 131 12.06 9.19 2.83
CA ASN A 131 11.69 10.37 2.05
C ASN A 131 10.74 11.30 2.80
N LEU A 132 9.78 10.74 3.56
CA LEU A 132 8.93 11.52 4.46
C LEU A 132 9.76 12.25 5.51
N GLY A 133 10.70 11.57 6.16
CA GLY A 133 11.59 12.17 7.14
C GLY A 133 12.46 13.29 6.53
N THR A 134 12.99 13.09 5.33
CA THR A 134 13.73 14.11 4.59
C THR A 134 12.86 15.33 4.26
N MET A 135 11.59 15.10 3.90
CA MET A 135 10.65 16.19 3.67
C MET A 135 10.36 17.00 4.94
N PHE A 136 10.25 16.34 6.10
CA PHE A 136 10.09 17.03 7.37
C PHE A 136 11.33 17.87 7.75
N ILE A 137 12.55 17.45 7.38
CA ILE A 137 13.75 18.29 7.52
C ILE A 137 13.63 19.55 6.64
N LYS A 138 13.11 19.44 5.41
CA LYS A 138 12.93 20.58 4.50
C LYS A 138 11.98 21.65 5.07
N VAL A 139 11.01 21.25 5.88
CA VAL A 139 10.07 22.17 6.56
C VAL A 139 10.46 22.47 8.00
N GLU A 140 11.65 22.05 8.43
CA GLU A 140 12.23 22.28 9.76
C GLU A 140 11.40 21.69 10.93
N ASP A 141 10.58 20.65 10.64
CA ASP A 141 9.88 19.86 11.66
C ASP A 141 10.74 18.66 12.06
N PHE A 142 11.74 18.90 12.89
CA PHE A 142 12.76 17.92 13.24
C PHE A 142 12.24 16.79 14.13
N ASP A 143 11.19 17.01 14.90
CA ASP A 143 10.57 15.97 15.74
C ASP A 143 9.91 14.90 14.86
N ASN A 144 9.09 15.30 13.89
CA ASN A 144 8.49 14.39 12.93
C ASN A 144 9.54 13.78 11.99
N ALA A 145 10.54 14.56 11.56
CA ALA A 145 11.66 14.03 10.79
C ALA A 145 12.32 12.85 11.51
N LEU A 146 12.70 13.05 12.77
CA LEU A 146 13.36 12.04 13.58
C LEU A 146 12.49 10.79 13.80
N LYS A 147 11.18 10.98 13.99
CA LYS A 147 10.21 9.89 14.13
C LYS A 147 10.21 8.98 12.89
N TYR A 148 9.99 9.55 11.71
CA TYR A 148 9.88 8.77 10.47
C TYR A 148 11.22 8.16 10.03
N LEU A 149 12.33 8.90 10.15
CA LEU A 149 13.65 8.39 9.82
C LEU A 149 14.04 7.20 10.71
N LYS A 150 13.80 7.28 12.02
CA LYS A 150 14.08 6.16 12.94
C LYS A 150 13.18 4.96 12.70
N GLU A 151 11.91 5.17 12.37
CA GLU A 151 10.98 4.10 12.02
C GLU A 151 11.46 3.40 10.74
N GLY A 152 11.85 4.14 9.71
CA GLY A 152 12.40 3.58 8.46
C GLY A 152 13.68 2.79 8.69
N PHE A 153 14.59 3.30 9.51
CA PHE A 153 15.81 2.60 9.88
C PHE A 153 15.53 1.31 10.66
N LYS A 154 14.60 1.35 11.62
CA LYS A 154 14.17 0.19 12.41
C LYS A 154 13.59 -0.90 11.50
N GLU A 155 12.66 -0.54 10.62
CA GLU A 155 12.02 -1.48 9.69
C GLU A 155 13.03 -2.16 8.76
N ARG A 156 14.01 -1.38 8.26
CA ARG A 156 15.09 -1.94 7.43
C ARG A 156 15.89 -3.01 8.19
N ARG A 157 16.22 -2.75 9.45
CA ARG A 157 16.95 -3.71 10.30
C ARG A 157 16.14 -4.96 10.62
N GLU A 158 14.87 -4.81 10.98
CA GLU A 158 13.97 -5.91 11.30
C GLU A 158 13.77 -6.85 10.10
N ASN A 159 13.67 -6.30 8.90
CA ASN A 159 13.53 -7.06 7.66
C ASN A 159 14.88 -7.52 7.06
N ARG A 160 16.00 -7.27 7.74
CA ARG A 160 17.37 -7.64 7.29
C ARG A 160 17.70 -7.15 5.89
N ILE A 161 17.21 -5.96 5.53
CA ILE A 161 17.49 -5.35 4.23
C ILE A 161 18.93 -4.83 4.26
N PRO A 162 19.80 -5.23 3.32
CA PRO A 162 21.18 -4.74 3.27
C PRO A 162 21.22 -3.20 3.17
N MET A 163 22.19 -2.60 3.85
CA MET A 163 22.41 -1.15 3.74
C MET A 163 22.93 -0.78 2.36
N ASP A 164 22.51 0.37 1.86
CA ASP A 164 22.94 0.93 0.59
C ASP A 164 23.28 2.44 0.72
N ARG A 165 23.59 3.07 -0.41
CA ARG A 165 23.96 4.50 -0.40
C ARG A 165 22.87 5.44 0.12
N SER A 166 21.60 5.07 0.03
CA SER A 166 20.50 5.89 0.54
C SER A 166 20.50 5.96 2.08
N ASP A 167 21.08 4.96 2.74
CA ASP A 167 21.21 4.93 4.19
C ASP A 167 22.20 5.97 4.73
N ALA A 168 23.16 6.39 3.91
CA ALA A 168 24.04 7.49 4.28
C ALA A 168 23.25 8.79 4.47
N VAL A 169 22.31 9.07 3.56
CA VAL A 169 21.41 10.22 3.69
C VAL A 169 20.50 10.05 4.90
N LEU A 170 19.93 8.86 5.08
CA LEU A 170 19.09 8.54 6.24
C LEU A 170 19.83 8.79 7.56
N ILE A 171 21.04 8.23 7.73
CA ILE A 171 21.82 8.36 8.96
C ILE A 171 22.21 9.83 9.20
N THR A 172 22.69 10.53 8.16
CA THR A 172 23.08 11.94 8.31
C THR A 172 21.89 12.84 8.58
N ASN A 173 20.72 12.57 8.00
CA ASN A 173 19.48 13.30 8.30
C ASN A 173 19.03 13.08 9.76
N ILE A 174 19.18 11.87 10.30
CA ILE A 174 18.95 11.61 11.74
C ILE A 174 19.89 12.47 12.60
N ILE A 175 21.16 12.54 12.25
CA ILE A 175 22.15 13.35 12.99
C ILE A 175 21.79 14.84 12.91
N ILE A 176 21.42 15.33 11.72
CA ILE A 176 21.00 16.72 11.52
C ILE A 176 19.77 17.03 12.39
N ALA A 177 18.76 16.16 12.39
CA ALA A 177 17.57 16.35 13.22
C ALA A 177 17.91 16.38 14.73
N TYR A 178 18.79 15.49 15.22
CA TYR A 178 19.26 15.54 16.60
C TYR A 178 20.02 16.84 16.92
N ALA A 179 20.89 17.31 16.03
CA ALA A 179 21.65 18.54 16.22
C ALA A 179 20.72 19.76 16.29
N GLN A 180 19.71 19.84 15.42
CA GLN A 180 18.72 20.93 15.41
C GLN A 180 17.82 20.93 16.65
N LEU A 181 17.52 19.74 17.20
CA LEU A 181 16.80 19.60 18.47
C LEU A 181 17.68 19.81 19.72
N GLY A 182 18.98 20.07 19.54
CA GLY A 182 19.93 20.23 20.65
C GLY A 182 20.27 18.91 21.37
N GLN A 183 19.94 17.75 20.81
CA GLN A 183 20.13 16.43 21.42
C GLN A 183 21.49 15.81 21.01
N TYR A 184 22.57 16.55 21.23
CA TYR A 184 23.92 16.20 20.77
C TYR A 184 24.45 14.88 21.34
N GLU A 185 24.01 14.46 22.52
CA GLU A 185 24.43 13.23 23.18
C GLU A 185 24.09 11.97 22.37
N SER A 186 23.05 12.04 21.53
CA SER A 186 22.61 10.93 20.67
C SER A 186 23.44 10.80 19.39
N ILE A 187 24.17 11.83 18.97
CA ILE A 187 24.87 11.90 17.69
C ILE A 187 26.04 10.91 17.57
N PRO A 188 26.92 10.71 18.57
CA PRO A 188 28.11 9.87 18.40
C PRO A 188 27.79 8.41 18.01
N ALA A 189 26.65 7.87 18.43
CA ALA A 189 26.24 6.52 18.06
C ALA A 189 25.93 6.40 16.56
N TRP A 190 25.26 7.40 16.00
CA TRP A 190 24.93 7.45 14.58
C TRP A 190 26.15 7.76 13.71
N GLN A 191 27.07 8.59 14.19
CA GLN A 191 28.34 8.83 13.49
C GLN A 191 29.19 7.56 13.41
N ARG A 192 29.29 6.78 14.49
CA ARG A 192 29.98 5.48 14.47
C ARG A 192 29.33 4.56 13.43
N LEU A 193 28.02 4.45 13.45
CA LEU A 193 27.28 3.64 12.48
C LEU A 193 27.58 4.07 11.03
N PHE A 194 27.61 5.38 10.76
CA PHE A 194 27.98 5.89 9.44
C PHE A 194 29.38 5.46 9.02
N VAL A 195 30.37 5.62 9.90
CA VAL A 195 31.77 5.27 9.61
C VAL A 195 31.96 3.78 9.40
N GLU A 196 31.30 2.94 10.22
CA GLU A 196 31.34 1.48 10.09
C GLU A 196 30.87 1.00 8.72
N HIS A 197 29.82 1.62 8.18
CA HIS A 197 29.23 1.22 6.91
C HIS A 197 29.69 2.04 5.70
N GLN A 198 30.51 3.08 5.91
CA GLN A 198 30.93 3.98 4.84
C GLN A 198 31.64 3.24 3.69
N GLN A 199 32.52 2.31 4.01
CA GLN A 199 33.25 1.53 3.01
C GLN A 199 32.34 0.54 2.28
N GLU A 200 31.43 -0.12 3.00
CA GLU A 200 30.47 -1.07 2.43
C GLU A 200 29.50 -0.37 1.48
N MET A 201 29.04 0.84 1.85
CA MET A 201 28.13 1.64 1.04
C MET A 201 28.82 2.32 -0.16
N GLY A 202 30.16 2.28 -0.24
CA GLY A 202 30.94 2.94 -1.29
C GLY A 202 30.72 4.45 -1.32
N ILE A 203 30.58 5.09 -0.14
CA ILE A 203 30.38 6.52 0.03
C ILE A 203 31.74 7.23 0.10
N PRO A 204 31.92 8.37 -0.60
CA PRO A 204 33.15 9.14 -0.46
C PRO A 204 33.43 9.52 0.99
N SER A 205 34.70 9.56 1.38
CA SER A 205 35.12 10.02 2.71
C SER A 205 34.67 11.45 3.01
N LEU A 206 34.55 12.28 1.96
CA LEU A 206 34.02 13.63 2.00
C LEU A 206 32.61 13.65 1.37
N PHE A 207 31.61 13.27 2.15
CA PHE A 207 30.19 13.37 1.79
C PHE A 207 29.60 14.61 2.46
N LEU A 208 29.00 15.52 1.70
CA LEU A 208 28.58 16.85 2.16
C LEU A 208 27.75 16.81 3.46
N ASN A 209 26.69 15.96 3.47
CA ASN A 209 25.83 15.82 4.65
C ASN A 209 26.63 15.37 5.87
N TYR A 210 27.58 14.43 5.70
CA TYR A 210 28.38 13.92 6.81
C TYR A 210 29.36 14.96 7.34
N VAL A 211 30.03 15.71 6.45
CA VAL A 211 30.95 16.79 6.88
C VAL A 211 30.19 17.87 7.66
N LEU A 212 28.94 18.18 7.30
CA LEU A 212 28.07 19.04 8.10
C LEU A 212 27.86 18.48 9.52
N THR A 213 27.65 17.17 9.65
CA THR A 213 27.50 16.56 10.99
C THR A 213 28.77 16.64 11.82
N LEU A 214 29.95 16.61 11.19
CA LEU A 214 31.24 16.85 11.87
C LEU A 214 31.37 18.30 12.31
N ALA A 215 30.91 19.26 11.49
CA ALA A 215 30.88 20.67 11.88
C ALA A 215 29.98 20.93 13.09
N PHE A 216 28.78 20.31 13.16
CA PHE A 216 27.92 20.37 14.36
C PHE A 216 28.65 19.88 15.61
N MET A 217 29.34 18.74 15.53
CA MET A 217 30.05 18.18 16.67
C MET A 217 31.31 19.01 17.05
N ALA A 218 32.01 19.59 16.07
CA ALA A 218 33.13 20.48 16.33
C ALA A 218 32.66 21.75 17.07
N ASP A 219 31.52 22.32 16.68
CA ASP A 219 30.91 23.46 17.39
C ASP A 219 30.50 23.07 18.82
N TYR A 220 29.78 21.94 18.98
CA TYR A 220 29.38 21.47 20.32
C TYR A 220 30.57 21.24 21.25
N ASN A 221 31.65 20.65 20.73
CA ASN A 221 32.89 20.37 21.47
C ASN A 221 33.79 21.61 21.62
N LYS A 222 33.37 22.78 21.12
CA LYS A 222 34.14 24.05 21.14
C LYS A 222 35.52 23.92 20.47
N ASN A 223 35.63 23.10 19.45
CA ASN A 223 36.85 22.91 18.65
C ASN A 223 36.81 23.79 17.38
N ASP A 224 37.19 25.06 17.54
CA ASP A 224 37.13 26.06 16.46
C ASP A 224 38.01 25.70 15.25
N SER A 225 39.19 25.10 15.49
CA SER A 225 40.08 24.69 14.41
C SER A 225 39.43 23.60 13.52
N ALA A 226 38.86 22.56 14.13
CA ALA A 226 38.14 21.54 13.41
C ALA A 226 36.89 22.10 12.71
N PHE A 227 36.17 22.99 13.37
CA PHE A 227 35.00 23.65 12.79
C PHE A 227 35.37 24.42 11.51
N CYS A 228 36.39 25.29 11.54
CA CYS A 228 36.85 26.04 10.36
C CYS A 228 37.27 25.09 9.19
N MET A 229 37.99 24.02 9.50
CA MET A 229 38.36 23.00 8.50
C MET A 229 37.12 22.39 7.83
N HIS A 230 36.12 22.01 8.63
CA HIS A 230 34.89 21.44 8.08
C HIS A 230 34.07 22.46 7.29
N VAL A 231 34.06 23.74 7.67
CA VAL A 231 33.44 24.82 6.87
C VAL A 231 34.08 24.91 5.48
N ASP A 232 35.43 24.94 5.40
CA ASP A 232 36.11 25.00 4.12
C ASP A 232 35.83 23.75 3.25
N ASP A 233 35.78 22.56 3.84
CA ASP A 233 35.39 21.33 3.15
C ASP A 233 33.95 21.40 2.63
N ILE A 234 32.98 21.87 3.42
CA ILE A 234 31.57 22.02 3.03
C ILE A 234 31.46 23.00 1.86
N LEU A 235 32.14 24.15 1.91
CA LEU A 235 32.12 25.15 0.82
C LEU A 235 32.70 24.61 -0.48
N ARG A 236 33.74 23.79 -0.40
CA ARG A 236 34.32 23.10 -1.56
C ARG A 236 33.38 22.06 -2.16
N LEU A 237 32.81 21.18 -1.31
CA LEU A 237 31.91 20.11 -1.72
C LEU A 237 30.58 20.62 -2.28
N SER A 238 30.03 21.70 -1.70
CA SER A 238 28.78 22.31 -2.16
C SER A 238 28.80 22.81 -3.61
N GLY A 239 29.98 23.01 -4.19
CA GLY A 239 30.14 23.34 -5.61
C GLY A 239 30.03 22.14 -6.56
N GLN A 240 30.05 20.91 -6.04
CA GLN A 240 30.02 19.67 -6.79
C GLN A 240 28.64 18.98 -6.73
N GLU A 241 27.78 19.42 -5.79
CA GLU A 241 26.47 18.82 -5.58
C GLU A 241 25.47 19.24 -6.66
N GLN A 242 24.58 18.30 -6.97
CA GLN A 242 23.59 18.47 -8.02
C GLN A 242 22.26 19.02 -7.52
N ASP A 243 21.92 18.71 -6.26
CA ASP A 243 20.68 19.18 -5.60
C ASP A 243 20.92 20.54 -4.95
N VAL A 244 20.56 21.58 -5.68
CA VAL A 244 20.73 22.97 -5.23
C VAL A 244 19.87 23.28 -4.02
N ASN A 245 18.65 22.74 -3.94
CA ASN A 245 17.74 23.01 -2.82
C ASN A 245 18.26 22.39 -1.51
N ASN A 246 18.68 21.11 -1.57
CA ASN A 246 19.27 20.44 -0.41
C ASN A 246 20.58 21.10 0.02
N THR A 247 21.45 21.44 -0.94
CA THR A 247 22.72 22.10 -0.66
C THR A 247 22.50 23.47 0.00
N PHE A 248 21.55 24.25 -0.49
CA PHE A 248 21.19 25.53 0.13
C PHE A 248 20.71 25.35 1.58
N GLN A 249 19.88 24.33 1.85
CA GLN A 249 19.41 24.05 3.20
C GLN A 249 20.55 23.64 4.14
N LEU A 250 21.46 22.77 3.68
CA LEU A 250 22.63 22.39 4.49
C LEU A 250 23.52 23.60 4.81
N LEU A 251 23.74 24.48 3.85
CA LEU A 251 24.48 25.73 4.05
C LEU A 251 23.73 26.70 4.99
N SER A 252 22.39 26.72 4.99
CA SER A 252 21.61 27.52 5.95
C SER A 252 21.85 27.05 7.38
N PHE A 253 21.90 25.75 7.64
CA PHE A 253 22.24 25.22 8.97
C PHE A 253 23.67 25.60 9.37
N LEU A 254 24.62 25.53 8.44
CA LEU A 254 26.00 25.94 8.70
C LEU A 254 26.08 27.45 8.99
N PHE A 255 25.36 28.28 8.23
CA PHE A 255 25.28 29.71 8.41
C PHE A 255 24.77 30.08 9.83
N ASP A 256 23.77 29.38 10.33
CA ASP A 256 23.24 29.57 11.67
C ASP A 256 24.28 29.31 12.77
N ILE A 257 25.17 28.33 12.56
CA ILE A 257 26.28 28.09 13.49
C ILE A 257 27.27 29.24 13.42
N CYS A 258 27.69 29.65 12.21
CA CYS A 258 28.63 30.76 12.04
C CYS A 258 28.09 32.06 12.66
N LEU A 259 26.78 32.31 12.51
CA LEU A 259 26.12 33.48 13.09
C LEU A 259 26.13 33.44 14.63
N ARG A 260 25.81 32.28 15.25
CA ARG A 260 25.90 32.10 16.71
C ARG A 260 27.32 32.29 17.25
N LYS A 261 28.33 31.89 16.47
CA LYS A 261 29.74 32.10 16.83
C LYS A 261 30.19 33.55 16.65
N LYS A 262 29.36 34.39 16.05
CA LYS A 262 29.67 35.80 15.73
C LYS A 262 30.93 35.96 14.85
N ASP A 263 31.19 35.00 14.00
CA ASP A 263 32.31 35.05 13.05
C ASP A 263 31.84 35.62 11.71
N ARG A 264 32.06 36.93 11.53
CA ARG A 264 31.66 37.65 10.32
C ARG A 264 32.30 37.06 9.05
N CYS A 265 33.58 36.68 9.12
CA CYS A 265 34.31 36.18 7.97
C CYS A 265 33.73 34.85 7.46
N LEU A 266 33.42 33.92 8.39
CA LEU A 266 32.79 32.65 8.03
C LEU A 266 31.36 32.86 7.52
N CYS A 267 30.58 33.75 8.15
CA CYS A 267 29.25 34.10 7.67
C CYS A 267 29.27 34.63 6.24
N ASP A 268 30.18 35.56 5.92
CA ASP A 268 30.29 36.15 4.58
C ASP A 268 30.68 35.08 3.54
N LYS A 269 31.62 34.18 3.85
CA LYS A 269 32.01 33.06 2.96
C LYS A 269 30.80 32.11 2.65
N VAL A 270 30.07 31.70 3.70
CA VAL A 270 28.92 30.82 3.54
C VAL A 270 27.81 31.53 2.76
N TYR A 271 27.55 32.80 3.07
CA TYR A 271 26.56 33.61 2.37
C TYR A 271 26.86 33.74 0.87
N GLN A 272 28.10 34.11 0.49
CA GLN A 272 28.51 34.21 -0.92
C GLN A 272 28.32 32.89 -1.68
N LYS A 273 28.60 31.77 -1.01
CA LYS A 273 28.36 30.45 -1.63
C LYS A 273 26.87 30.19 -1.86
N MET A 274 26.02 30.54 -0.89
CA MET A 274 24.57 30.43 -1.02
C MET A 274 24.03 31.34 -2.14
N GLU A 275 24.52 32.57 -2.23
CA GLU A 275 24.15 33.52 -3.27
C GLU A 275 24.45 32.96 -4.67
N THR A 276 25.64 32.37 -4.86
CA THR A 276 25.99 31.70 -6.12
C THR A 276 25.01 30.59 -6.49
N LEU A 277 24.56 29.78 -5.52
CA LEU A 277 23.59 28.71 -5.74
C LEU A 277 22.20 29.22 -6.12
N VAL A 278 21.75 30.30 -5.45
CA VAL A 278 20.44 30.90 -5.69
C VAL A 278 20.34 31.50 -7.09
N HIS A 279 21.39 32.14 -7.57
CA HIS A 279 21.45 32.66 -8.94
C HIS A 279 21.35 31.56 -10.01
N LEU A 280 21.82 30.35 -9.70
CA LEU A 280 21.72 29.21 -10.59
C LEU A 280 20.30 28.59 -10.62
N ALA A 281 19.53 28.77 -9.55
CA ALA A 281 18.22 28.13 -9.36
C ALA A 281 17.04 28.92 -9.94
N ASP A 282 17.17 30.24 -10.12
CA ASP A 282 16.09 31.17 -10.54
C ASP A 282 14.75 30.95 -9.78
N ASN A 283 14.85 30.79 -8.46
CA ASN A 283 13.73 30.46 -7.58
C ASN A 283 13.43 31.62 -6.61
N PRO A 284 12.24 32.30 -6.73
CA PRO A 284 11.88 33.42 -5.87
C PRO A 284 11.81 33.08 -4.36
N LEU A 285 11.46 31.84 -4.01
CA LEU A 285 11.45 31.40 -2.61
C LEU A 285 12.86 31.29 -2.04
N MET A 286 13.82 30.79 -2.82
CA MET A 286 15.22 30.74 -2.40
C MET A 286 15.82 32.15 -2.27
N LEU A 287 15.50 33.06 -3.19
CA LEU A 287 15.92 34.47 -3.10
C LEU A 287 15.41 35.12 -1.83
N ALA A 288 14.15 34.92 -1.47
CA ALA A 288 13.57 35.46 -0.23
C ALA A 288 14.23 34.84 1.01
N ARG A 289 14.49 33.53 1.03
CA ARG A 289 15.23 32.85 2.11
C ARG A 289 16.64 33.41 2.27
N LEU A 290 17.37 33.56 1.17
CA LEU A 290 18.71 34.15 1.17
C LEU A 290 18.69 35.58 1.72
N SER A 291 17.76 36.41 1.27
CA SER A 291 17.58 37.77 1.74
C SER A 291 17.25 37.84 3.25
N ASN A 292 16.45 36.91 3.77
CA ASN A 292 16.18 36.81 5.21
C ASN A 292 17.46 36.47 6.00
N LEU A 293 18.32 35.59 5.49
CA LEU A 293 19.62 35.31 6.12
C LEU A 293 20.54 36.51 6.08
N TYR A 294 20.53 37.29 4.98
CA TYR A 294 21.27 38.53 4.88
C TYR A 294 20.84 39.58 5.92
N ILE A 295 19.55 39.77 6.11
CA ILE A 295 19.02 40.64 7.16
C ILE A 295 19.51 40.20 8.55
N ARG A 296 19.52 38.90 8.84
CA ARG A 296 20.01 38.37 10.12
C ARG A 296 21.51 38.65 10.29
N LEU A 297 22.28 38.49 9.22
CA LEU A 297 23.71 38.82 9.20
C LEU A 297 23.95 40.31 9.52
N LEU A 298 23.29 41.19 8.76
CA LEU A 298 23.48 42.64 8.93
C LEU A 298 23.04 43.13 10.32
N ARG A 299 21.99 42.54 10.86
CA ARG A 299 21.48 42.85 12.20
C ARG A 299 22.47 42.43 13.30
N GLU A 300 23.02 41.21 13.22
CA GLU A 300 23.95 40.69 14.23
C GLU A 300 25.24 41.49 14.31
N PHE A 301 25.68 42.05 13.17
CA PHE A 301 26.90 42.83 13.09
C PHE A 301 26.67 44.35 13.02
N GLU A 302 25.44 44.84 13.31
CA GLU A 302 25.08 46.27 13.31
C GLU A 302 25.50 47.02 12.04
N ASP A 303 25.35 46.38 10.87
CA ASP A 303 25.81 46.88 9.57
C ASP A 303 24.88 47.99 9.04
N GLU A 304 25.44 49.11 8.59
CA GLU A 304 24.69 50.27 8.07
C GLU A 304 23.80 49.94 6.85
N ARG A 305 24.12 48.89 6.09
CA ARG A 305 23.35 48.42 4.95
C ARG A 305 22.01 47.78 5.31
N LEU A 306 21.76 47.53 6.60
CA LEU A 306 20.54 46.87 7.10
C LEU A 306 19.27 47.57 6.60
N LYS A 307 19.26 48.92 6.58
CA LYS A 307 18.08 49.70 6.22
C LYS A 307 17.69 49.47 4.75
N ASP A 308 18.64 49.50 3.82
CA ASP A 308 18.38 49.30 2.41
C ASP A 308 18.03 47.84 2.11
N ALA A 309 18.75 46.91 2.74
CA ALA A 309 18.47 45.48 2.63
C ALA A 309 17.06 45.09 3.13
N LEU A 310 16.50 45.77 4.14
CA LEU A 310 15.14 45.55 4.62
C LEU A 310 14.08 45.91 3.56
N VAL A 311 14.31 46.95 2.76
CA VAL A 311 13.38 47.36 1.68
C VAL A 311 13.37 46.28 0.57
N GLU A 312 14.55 45.82 0.15
CA GLU A 312 14.69 44.77 -0.86
C GLU A 312 14.10 43.45 -0.35
N ASN A 313 14.40 43.08 0.88
CA ASN A 313 13.85 41.88 1.52
C ASN A 313 12.32 41.90 1.55
N TYR A 314 11.69 43.04 1.85
CA TYR A 314 10.24 43.16 1.82
C TYR A 314 9.65 42.85 0.43
N GLN A 315 10.28 43.36 -0.63
CA GLN A 315 9.83 43.12 -2.01
C GLN A 315 9.98 41.62 -2.39
N LEU A 316 11.12 41.03 -2.04
CA LEU A 316 11.37 39.61 -2.32
C LEU A 316 10.42 38.70 -1.54
N ASN A 317 10.12 39.01 -0.29
CA ASN A 317 9.14 38.26 0.50
C ASN A 317 7.70 38.40 -0.05
N LEU A 318 7.33 39.56 -0.63
CA LEU A 318 6.05 39.74 -1.32
C LEU A 318 5.95 38.85 -2.57
N LEU A 319 7.02 38.75 -3.36
CA LEU A 319 7.08 37.87 -4.53
C LEU A 319 7.00 36.39 -4.12
N ALA A 320 7.77 36.00 -3.13
CA ALA A 320 7.75 34.65 -2.56
C ALA A 320 6.34 34.27 -2.05
N LYS A 321 5.70 35.17 -1.31
CA LYS A 321 4.32 34.97 -0.81
C LYS A 321 3.31 34.79 -1.93
N LYS A 322 3.42 35.51 -3.03
CA LYS A 322 2.54 35.33 -4.20
C LYS A 322 2.73 33.97 -4.84
N GLU A 323 3.98 33.54 -4.98
CA GLU A 323 4.30 32.22 -5.54
C GLU A 323 3.83 31.08 -4.61
N GLU A 324 4.02 31.21 -3.31
CA GLU A 324 3.51 30.27 -2.31
C GLU A 324 1.98 30.16 -2.34
N GLN A 325 1.28 31.30 -2.41
CA GLN A 325 -0.19 31.32 -2.55
C GLN A 325 -0.66 30.64 -3.85
N LYS A 326 0.04 30.84 -4.95
CA LYS A 326 -0.26 30.18 -6.22
C LYS A 326 -0.11 28.66 -6.10
N ARG A 327 1.01 28.21 -5.53
CA ARG A 327 1.27 26.79 -5.25
C ARG A 327 0.25 26.19 -4.28
N GLY A 328 -0.08 26.93 -3.20
CA GLY A 328 -1.12 26.52 -2.26
C GLY A 328 -2.50 26.32 -2.88
N ARG A 329 -2.92 27.22 -3.79
CA ARG A 329 -4.19 27.07 -4.54
C ARG A 329 -4.18 25.82 -5.43
N GLN A 330 -3.08 25.58 -6.14
CA GLN A 330 -2.95 24.40 -6.99
C GLN A 330 -2.99 23.09 -6.16
N SER A 331 -2.30 23.06 -5.02
CA SER A 331 -2.31 21.93 -4.10
C SER A 331 -3.68 21.68 -3.48
N LEU A 332 -4.41 22.75 -3.11
CA LEU A 332 -5.78 22.64 -2.59
C LEU A 332 -6.73 22.07 -3.63
N ALA A 333 -6.66 22.57 -4.87
CA ALA A 333 -7.47 22.05 -5.97
C ALA A 333 -7.20 20.54 -6.21
N LEU A 334 -5.94 20.14 -6.24
CA LEU A 334 -5.53 18.74 -6.40
C LEU A 334 -6.03 17.87 -5.24
N LYS A 335 -5.94 18.37 -4.00
CA LYS A 335 -6.44 17.65 -2.83
C LYS A 335 -7.96 17.45 -2.89
N MET A 336 -8.71 18.46 -3.29
CA MET A 336 -10.17 18.36 -3.46
C MET A 336 -10.54 17.33 -4.54
N GLU A 337 -9.86 17.36 -5.67
CA GLU A 337 -10.06 16.40 -6.78
C GLU A 337 -9.77 14.96 -6.31
N LEU A 338 -8.71 14.77 -5.51
CA LEU A 338 -8.35 13.48 -4.97
C LEU A 338 -9.40 12.96 -3.96
N GLU A 339 -9.83 13.80 -3.02
CA GLU A 339 -10.87 13.45 -2.04
C GLU A 339 -12.18 13.08 -2.73
N GLU A 340 -12.55 13.81 -3.78
CA GLU A 340 -13.72 13.52 -4.59
C GLU A 340 -13.58 12.17 -5.32
N SER A 341 -12.42 11.93 -5.93
CA SER A 341 -12.10 10.64 -6.58
C SER A 341 -12.18 9.47 -5.60
N GLN A 342 -11.60 9.59 -4.40
CA GLN A 342 -11.66 8.57 -3.36
C GLN A 342 -13.09 8.33 -2.88
N TYR A 343 -13.88 9.38 -2.74
CA TYR A 343 -15.30 9.27 -2.39
C TYR A 343 -16.09 8.49 -3.45
N GLN A 344 -15.86 8.81 -4.72
CA GLN A 344 -16.50 8.10 -5.84
C GLN A 344 -16.08 6.63 -5.90
N GLN A 345 -14.79 6.33 -5.70
CA GLN A 345 -14.32 4.95 -5.63
C GLN A 345 -14.99 4.16 -4.50
N LYS A 346 -15.06 4.72 -3.29
CA LYS A 346 -15.76 4.07 -2.17
C LYS A 346 -17.23 3.82 -2.47
N LYS A 347 -17.90 4.77 -3.11
CA LYS A 347 -19.30 4.64 -3.53
C LYS A 347 -19.49 3.52 -4.55
N ILE A 348 -18.60 3.45 -5.55
CA ILE A 348 -18.62 2.40 -6.57
C ILE A 348 -18.36 1.02 -5.93
N MET A 349 -17.38 0.91 -5.02
CA MET A 349 -17.11 -0.32 -4.30
C MET A 349 -18.33 -0.80 -3.49
N ALA A 350 -18.96 0.10 -2.73
CA ALA A 350 -20.17 -0.22 -1.98
C ALA A 350 -21.33 -0.65 -2.90
N GLN A 351 -21.49 0.00 -4.05
CA GLN A 351 -22.50 -0.39 -5.04
C GLN A 351 -22.19 -1.76 -5.66
N ASN A 352 -20.93 -2.02 -6.01
CA ASN A 352 -20.51 -3.30 -6.55
C ASN A 352 -20.69 -4.44 -5.54
N GLU A 353 -20.39 -4.21 -4.27
CA GLU A 353 -20.62 -5.18 -3.21
C GLU A 353 -22.10 -5.49 -3.04
N LYS A 354 -22.95 -4.47 -3.04
CA LYS A 354 -24.41 -4.64 -3.00
C LYS A 354 -24.93 -5.39 -4.23
N LEU A 355 -24.45 -5.04 -5.44
CA LEU A 355 -24.80 -5.74 -6.68
C LEU A 355 -24.34 -7.19 -6.67
N ARG A 356 -23.15 -7.45 -6.15
CA ARG A 356 -22.61 -8.80 -5.99
C ARG A 356 -23.48 -9.62 -5.03
N TYR A 357 -23.80 -9.07 -3.87
CA TYR A 357 -24.66 -9.72 -2.89
C TYR A 357 -26.03 -10.07 -3.47
N THR A 358 -26.69 -9.12 -4.15
CA THR A 358 -27.99 -9.37 -4.81
C THR A 358 -27.89 -10.32 -5.99
N SER A 359 -26.76 -10.38 -6.69
CA SER A 359 -26.51 -11.34 -7.79
C SER A 359 -26.20 -12.77 -7.30
N GLU A 360 -25.77 -12.95 -6.07
CA GLU A 360 -25.45 -14.27 -5.50
C GLU A 360 -26.70 -14.98 -4.93
N LEU A 361 -27.79 -14.25 -4.70
CA LEU A 361 -29.03 -14.82 -4.20
C LEU A 361 -30.00 -15.19 -5.32
N ASP A 362 -30.76 -16.27 -5.11
CA ASP A 362 -31.92 -16.61 -5.92
C ASP A 362 -33.02 -15.59 -5.72
N GLY A 363 -33.43 -14.92 -6.79
CA GLY A 363 -34.36 -13.80 -6.73
C GLY A 363 -35.74 -14.11 -6.19
N PHE A 364 -36.14 -15.38 -6.18
CA PHE A 364 -37.43 -15.83 -5.65
C PHE A 364 -37.38 -16.22 -4.18
N THR A 365 -36.33 -16.93 -3.76
CA THR A 365 -36.21 -17.49 -2.41
C THR A 365 -35.34 -16.69 -1.47
N GLY A 366 -34.43 -15.87 -1.99
CA GLY A 366 -33.50 -15.07 -1.20
C GLY A 366 -32.45 -15.90 -0.43
N ILE A 367 -32.19 -17.15 -0.83
CA ILE A 367 -31.03 -17.95 -0.45
C ILE A 367 -30.05 -18.01 -1.64
N TYR A 368 -28.86 -18.57 -1.47
CA TYR A 368 -27.89 -18.58 -2.56
C TYR A 368 -28.37 -19.39 -3.78
N HIS A 369 -28.11 -18.90 -4.99
CA HIS A 369 -28.24 -19.74 -6.18
C HIS A 369 -27.09 -20.76 -6.28
N LYS A 370 -27.23 -21.81 -7.08
CA LYS A 370 -26.29 -22.94 -7.21
C LYS A 370 -24.82 -22.55 -7.23
N LYS A 371 -24.43 -21.60 -8.13
CA LYS A 371 -23.01 -21.20 -8.28
C LYS A 371 -22.47 -20.48 -7.04
N ALA A 372 -23.27 -19.62 -6.43
CA ALA A 372 -22.88 -18.90 -5.23
C ALA A 372 -22.77 -19.84 -4.03
N PHE A 373 -23.76 -20.75 -3.87
CA PHE A 373 -23.71 -21.80 -2.84
C PHE A 373 -22.42 -22.61 -2.94
N GLU A 374 -22.10 -23.14 -4.12
CA GLU A 374 -20.89 -23.93 -4.35
C GLU A 374 -19.61 -23.16 -4.01
N LYS A 375 -19.54 -21.90 -4.38
CA LYS A 375 -18.41 -21.02 -4.07
C LYS A 375 -18.24 -20.83 -2.57
N HIS A 376 -19.30 -20.45 -1.85
CA HIS A 376 -19.26 -20.20 -0.41
C HIS A 376 -18.92 -21.46 0.37
N VAL A 377 -19.47 -22.61 -0.01
CA VAL A 377 -19.16 -23.89 0.64
C VAL A 377 -17.70 -24.27 0.43
N LYS A 378 -17.17 -24.14 -0.78
CA LYS A 378 -15.73 -24.39 -1.07
C LYS A 378 -14.81 -23.48 -0.25
N GLU A 379 -15.19 -22.22 -0.04
CA GLU A 379 -14.43 -21.28 0.80
C GLU A 379 -14.46 -21.71 2.26
N GLN A 380 -15.62 -22.08 2.80
CA GLN A 380 -15.75 -22.55 4.18
C GLN A 380 -15.04 -23.90 4.41
N MET A 381 -15.12 -24.84 3.48
CA MET A 381 -14.41 -26.12 3.58
C MET A 381 -12.87 -25.94 3.63
N LYS A 382 -12.33 -24.93 2.98
CA LYS A 382 -10.89 -24.60 3.04
C LYS A 382 -10.48 -23.99 4.39
N GLN A 383 -11.40 -23.33 5.07
CA GLN A 383 -11.16 -22.69 6.37
C GLN A 383 -11.49 -23.59 7.57
N ALA A 384 -12.10 -24.76 7.32
CA ALA A 384 -12.51 -25.68 8.38
C ALA A 384 -11.30 -26.20 9.17
N ASN A 385 -11.38 -26.07 10.51
CA ASN A 385 -10.38 -26.62 11.43
C ASN A 385 -10.58 -28.12 11.60
N ALA A 386 -9.48 -28.87 11.79
CA ALA A 386 -9.47 -30.31 12.02
C ALA A 386 -10.30 -30.78 13.24
N ALA A 387 -10.77 -29.86 14.08
CA ALA A 387 -11.50 -30.15 15.32
C ALA A 387 -13.03 -30.11 15.19
N SER A 388 -13.59 -29.67 14.08
CA SER A 388 -15.04 -29.62 13.86
C SER A 388 -15.42 -30.23 12.51
N TRP A 389 -16.53 -30.98 12.50
CA TRP A 389 -17.05 -31.60 11.29
C TRP A 389 -17.97 -30.66 10.54
N GLY A 390 -18.11 -30.88 9.24
CA GLY A 390 -19.12 -30.28 8.40
C GLY A 390 -20.11 -31.33 7.89
N ALA A 391 -21.25 -30.92 7.36
CA ALA A 391 -22.13 -31.81 6.62
C ALA A 391 -22.74 -31.10 5.41
N LEU A 392 -22.78 -31.80 4.29
CA LEU A 392 -23.47 -31.33 3.08
C LEU A 392 -24.77 -32.12 2.91
N LEU A 393 -25.86 -31.39 2.80
CA LEU A 393 -27.19 -31.93 2.59
C LEU A 393 -27.67 -31.55 1.19
N ILE A 394 -28.28 -32.51 0.48
CA ILE A 394 -29.08 -32.26 -0.72
C ILE A 394 -30.52 -32.66 -0.40
N LEU A 395 -31.44 -31.76 -0.68
CA LEU A 395 -32.84 -31.86 -0.28
C LEU A 395 -33.70 -31.71 -1.54
N ASP A 396 -34.75 -32.55 -1.65
CA ASP A 396 -35.64 -32.57 -2.82
C ASP A 396 -37.08 -32.73 -2.31
N VAL A 397 -37.99 -31.90 -2.81
CA VAL A 397 -39.40 -31.95 -2.44
C VAL A 397 -40.10 -33.14 -3.11
N ASP A 398 -40.58 -34.07 -2.33
CA ASP A 398 -41.18 -35.29 -2.84
C ASP A 398 -42.40 -35.03 -3.70
N GLN A 399 -42.36 -35.55 -4.95
CA GLN A 399 -43.46 -35.47 -5.91
C GLN A 399 -43.90 -33.99 -6.19
N PHE A 400 -42.99 -33.05 -6.21
CA PHE A 400 -43.31 -31.61 -6.35
C PHE A 400 -44.03 -31.32 -7.69
N LYS A 401 -43.71 -32.06 -8.75
CA LYS A 401 -44.44 -31.96 -10.02
C LYS A 401 -45.94 -32.26 -9.83
N GLU A 402 -46.29 -33.29 -9.09
CA GLU A 402 -47.71 -33.61 -8.77
C GLU A 402 -48.38 -32.48 -7.97
N VAL A 403 -47.66 -31.81 -7.07
CA VAL A 403 -48.17 -30.65 -6.34
C VAL A 403 -48.53 -29.54 -7.32
N ASN A 404 -47.63 -29.22 -8.23
CA ASN A 404 -47.87 -28.20 -9.26
C ASN A 404 -49.02 -28.58 -10.20
N ASP A 405 -49.04 -29.81 -10.64
CA ASP A 405 -50.04 -30.29 -11.60
C ASP A 405 -51.44 -30.35 -10.98
N THR A 406 -51.55 -30.61 -9.65
CA THR A 406 -52.81 -30.79 -8.96
C THR A 406 -53.35 -29.46 -8.38
N TYR A 407 -52.48 -28.63 -7.79
CA TYR A 407 -52.85 -27.43 -7.02
C TYR A 407 -52.43 -26.12 -7.69
N GLY A 408 -51.70 -26.21 -8.83
CA GLY A 408 -51.21 -25.08 -9.58
C GLY A 408 -49.86 -24.55 -9.07
N HIS A 409 -49.18 -23.80 -9.94
CA HIS A 409 -47.81 -23.26 -9.66
C HIS A 409 -47.79 -22.28 -8.48
N LEU A 410 -48.87 -21.52 -8.23
CA LEU A 410 -48.93 -20.59 -7.11
C LEU A 410 -48.84 -21.32 -5.75
N VAL A 411 -49.48 -22.47 -5.60
CA VAL A 411 -49.40 -23.30 -4.41
C VAL A 411 -48.02 -23.94 -4.28
N GLY A 412 -47.44 -24.37 -5.41
CA GLY A 412 -46.07 -24.87 -5.44
C GLY A 412 -45.05 -23.79 -5.04
N ASP A 413 -45.20 -22.57 -5.52
CA ASP A 413 -44.38 -21.44 -5.16
C ASP A 413 -44.48 -21.11 -3.66
N GLU A 414 -45.70 -21.10 -3.10
CA GLU A 414 -45.88 -20.94 -1.65
C GLU A 414 -45.21 -22.06 -0.85
N ALA A 415 -45.29 -23.31 -1.32
CA ALA A 415 -44.60 -24.42 -0.68
C ALA A 415 -43.08 -24.22 -0.65
N ILE A 416 -42.47 -23.80 -1.74
CA ILE A 416 -41.05 -23.49 -1.82
C ILE A 416 -40.66 -22.38 -0.81
N LEU A 417 -41.43 -21.28 -0.76
CA LEU A 417 -41.18 -20.19 0.19
C LEU A 417 -41.29 -20.63 1.65
N ARG A 418 -42.26 -21.47 2.00
CA ARG A 418 -42.40 -22.04 3.35
C ARG A 418 -41.23 -22.96 3.71
N ILE A 419 -40.74 -23.76 2.79
CA ILE A 419 -39.57 -24.60 3.00
C ILE A 419 -38.32 -23.73 3.25
N VAL A 420 -38.13 -22.70 2.47
CA VAL A 420 -37.01 -21.76 2.65
C VAL A 420 -37.09 -21.02 3.98
N ASP A 421 -38.29 -20.62 4.41
CA ASP A 421 -38.53 -20.00 5.71
C ASP A 421 -38.12 -20.93 6.86
N ILE A 422 -38.49 -22.21 6.77
CA ILE A 422 -38.05 -23.24 7.73
C ILE A 422 -36.52 -23.35 7.74
N MET A 423 -35.87 -23.41 6.56
CA MET A 423 -34.42 -23.48 6.49
C MET A 423 -33.76 -22.27 7.16
N LYS A 424 -34.21 -21.05 6.88
CA LYS A 424 -33.70 -19.81 7.50
C LYS A 424 -33.85 -19.79 9.02
N HIS A 425 -34.89 -20.40 9.57
CA HIS A 425 -35.13 -20.46 11.03
C HIS A 425 -34.36 -21.58 11.76
N VAL A 426 -33.95 -22.62 11.03
CA VAL A 426 -33.26 -23.78 11.61
C VAL A 426 -31.74 -23.60 11.50
N LEU A 427 -31.26 -22.92 10.47
CA LEU A 427 -29.85 -22.75 10.20
C LEU A 427 -29.20 -21.65 11.07
N ARG A 428 -27.94 -21.87 11.40
CA ARG A 428 -27.11 -20.92 12.14
C ARG A 428 -26.48 -19.90 11.18
N PRO A 429 -25.96 -18.76 11.66
CA PRO A 429 -25.36 -17.73 10.81
C PRO A 429 -24.19 -18.24 9.95
N ASN A 430 -23.50 -19.29 10.39
CA ASN A 430 -22.36 -19.87 9.66
C ASN A 430 -22.75 -21.03 8.73
N ASP A 431 -24.01 -21.43 8.72
CA ASP A 431 -24.50 -22.44 7.78
C ASP A 431 -24.88 -21.78 6.46
N VAL A 432 -24.76 -22.50 5.36
CA VAL A 432 -25.03 -21.98 4.02
C VAL A 432 -26.21 -22.75 3.41
N ALA A 433 -27.21 -22.02 2.92
CA ALA A 433 -28.34 -22.61 2.18
C ALA A 433 -28.37 -22.10 0.74
N GLY A 434 -28.66 -22.99 -0.20
CA GLY A 434 -28.76 -22.67 -1.62
C GLY A 434 -29.89 -23.42 -2.30
N ARG A 435 -30.48 -22.78 -3.34
CA ARG A 435 -31.42 -23.40 -4.27
C ARG A 435 -30.66 -23.87 -5.50
N ILE A 436 -30.69 -25.18 -5.75
CA ILE A 436 -29.90 -25.84 -6.79
C ILE A 436 -30.70 -26.02 -8.07
N GLY A 437 -31.99 -26.26 -7.92
CA GLY A 437 -32.96 -26.45 -8.99
C GLY A 437 -34.33 -25.89 -8.62
N GLY A 438 -35.37 -26.30 -9.33
CA GLY A 438 -36.74 -25.84 -9.08
C GLY A 438 -37.24 -26.18 -7.66
N ASP A 439 -37.12 -27.43 -7.28
CA ASP A 439 -37.55 -28.05 -6.01
C ASP A 439 -36.37 -28.65 -5.23
N GLU A 440 -35.15 -28.46 -5.72
CA GLU A 440 -33.91 -28.95 -5.12
C GLU A 440 -33.18 -27.86 -4.33
N PHE A 441 -32.78 -28.19 -3.10
CA PHE A 441 -32.04 -27.33 -2.21
C PHE A 441 -30.75 -28.01 -1.74
N SER A 442 -29.81 -27.20 -1.28
CA SER A 442 -28.61 -27.72 -0.65
C SER A 442 -28.30 -26.91 0.61
N ILE A 443 -27.82 -27.57 1.65
CA ILE A 443 -27.40 -26.95 2.89
C ILE A 443 -25.99 -27.43 3.25
N TYR A 444 -25.11 -26.52 3.63
CA TYR A 444 -23.86 -26.86 4.26
C TYR A 444 -23.90 -26.43 5.71
N LEU A 445 -23.69 -27.39 6.59
CA LEU A 445 -23.64 -27.20 8.04
C LEU A 445 -22.18 -27.15 8.47
N ASN A 446 -21.82 -26.15 9.27
CA ASN A 446 -20.48 -25.98 9.80
C ASN A 446 -20.47 -26.21 11.33
N GLY A 447 -19.37 -26.80 11.83
CA GLY A 447 -19.17 -26.92 13.28
C GLY A 447 -20.03 -28.00 13.96
N ILE A 448 -20.29 -29.13 13.28
CA ILE A 448 -20.94 -30.30 13.88
C ILE A 448 -19.95 -30.98 14.81
N GLN A 449 -20.39 -31.32 16.02
CA GLN A 449 -19.53 -31.95 17.02
C GLN A 449 -19.75 -33.45 17.12
N GLU A 450 -20.99 -33.92 16.87
CA GLU A 450 -21.38 -35.34 16.96
C GLU A 450 -22.48 -35.70 15.97
N GLU A 451 -22.59 -36.98 15.61
CA GLU A 451 -23.58 -37.48 14.66
C GLU A 451 -25.03 -37.34 15.19
N ALA A 452 -25.22 -37.44 16.49
CA ALA A 452 -26.52 -37.24 17.12
C ALA A 452 -27.08 -35.84 16.88
N GLN A 453 -26.22 -34.82 16.90
CA GLN A 453 -26.61 -33.44 16.59
C GLN A 453 -27.09 -33.28 15.15
N LEU A 454 -26.40 -33.94 14.20
CA LEU A 454 -26.81 -33.94 12.81
C LEU A 454 -28.17 -34.62 12.64
N GLN A 455 -28.38 -35.80 13.26
CA GLN A 455 -29.64 -36.54 13.18
C GLN A 455 -30.81 -35.73 13.73
N GLN A 456 -30.63 -35.08 14.88
CA GLN A 456 -31.65 -34.21 15.46
C GLN A 456 -32.04 -33.05 14.52
N LEU A 457 -31.07 -32.47 13.83
CA LEU A 457 -31.34 -31.40 12.88
C LEU A 457 -32.11 -31.91 11.65
N LEU A 458 -31.72 -33.07 11.10
CA LEU A 458 -32.40 -33.70 9.97
C LEU A 458 -33.87 -34.03 10.33
N ASP A 459 -34.11 -34.61 11.51
CA ASP A 459 -35.43 -34.94 11.97
C ASP A 459 -36.28 -33.67 12.18
N MET A 460 -35.70 -32.61 12.77
CA MET A 460 -36.36 -31.32 12.95
C MET A 460 -36.77 -30.69 11.59
N ILE A 461 -35.89 -30.72 10.59
CA ILE A 461 -36.23 -30.20 9.28
C ILE A 461 -37.42 -30.96 8.69
N LEU A 462 -37.35 -32.29 8.69
CA LEU A 462 -38.42 -33.14 8.15
C LEU A 462 -39.76 -32.95 8.89
N GLU A 463 -39.75 -32.86 10.23
CA GLU A 463 -40.97 -32.61 11.02
C GLU A 463 -41.62 -31.26 10.72
N ARG A 464 -40.79 -30.19 10.62
CA ARG A 464 -41.29 -28.86 10.27
C ARG A 464 -41.86 -28.80 8.86
N ILE A 465 -41.24 -29.50 7.89
CA ILE A 465 -41.77 -29.58 6.53
C ILE A 465 -43.08 -30.33 6.48
N ARG A 466 -43.21 -31.45 7.20
CA ARG A 466 -44.49 -32.19 7.34
C ARG A 466 -45.60 -31.34 8.02
N ALA A 467 -45.21 -30.38 8.86
CA ALA A 467 -46.13 -29.47 9.52
C ALA A 467 -46.63 -28.32 8.63
N ILE A 468 -46.07 -28.12 7.45
CA ILE A 468 -46.53 -27.10 6.49
C ILE A 468 -48.02 -27.38 6.18
N ARG A 469 -48.87 -26.36 6.29
CA ARG A 469 -50.25 -26.36 5.89
C ARG A 469 -50.48 -25.24 4.92
N LEU A 470 -50.88 -25.59 3.70
CA LEU A 470 -51.29 -24.65 2.65
C LEU A 470 -52.81 -24.77 2.49
N LEU A 471 -53.49 -23.61 2.42
CA LEU A 471 -54.96 -23.55 2.47
C LEU A 471 -55.68 -24.43 1.42
N GLU A 472 -55.07 -24.56 0.26
CA GLU A 472 -55.63 -25.28 -0.87
C GLU A 472 -55.12 -26.72 -1.02
N MET A 473 -54.14 -27.14 -0.17
CA MET A 473 -53.49 -28.44 -0.27
C MET A 473 -53.98 -29.38 0.85
N HIS A 474 -54.63 -30.47 0.45
CA HIS A 474 -55.12 -31.51 1.38
C HIS A 474 -54.09 -32.61 1.64
N ARG A 475 -52.92 -32.52 1.01
CA ARG A 475 -51.83 -33.49 1.13
C ARG A 475 -50.72 -32.93 2.03
N VAL A 476 -50.05 -33.81 2.78
CA VAL A 476 -48.86 -33.47 3.56
C VAL A 476 -47.67 -33.30 2.60
N LEU A 477 -46.98 -32.15 2.70
CA LEU A 477 -45.73 -31.91 1.98
C LEU A 477 -44.63 -32.74 2.65
N THR A 478 -43.85 -33.47 1.82
CA THR A 478 -42.71 -34.26 2.31
C THR A 478 -41.45 -33.95 1.51
N MET A 479 -40.32 -34.30 2.08
CA MET A 479 -39.04 -34.05 1.50
C MET A 479 -38.09 -35.25 1.72
N SER A 480 -37.27 -35.55 0.74
CA SER A 480 -36.19 -36.51 0.87
C SER A 480 -34.88 -35.76 1.06
N ILE A 481 -34.02 -36.22 1.96
CA ILE A 481 -32.73 -35.60 2.28
C ILE A 481 -31.62 -36.64 2.16
N GLY A 482 -30.59 -36.32 1.35
CA GLY A 482 -29.32 -37.02 1.34
C GLY A 482 -28.25 -36.20 2.05
N CYS A 483 -27.49 -36.81 2.93
CA CYS A 483 -26.46 -36.12 3.71
C CYS A 483 -25.12 -36.82 3.63
N CYS A 484 -24.05 -36.09 3.49
CA CYS A 484 -22.67 -36.55 3.66
C CYS A 484 -22.00 -35.82 4.81
N LEU A 485 -21.55 -36.58 5.83
CA LEU A 485 -20.80 -36.04 6.96
C LEU A 485 -19.32 -35.92 6.62
N ILE A 486 -18.74 -34.78 6.87
CA ILE A 486 -17.35 -34.42 6.53
C ILE A 486 -16.52 -34.40 7.81
N LYS A 487 -15.70 -35.42 8.02
CA LYS A 487 -14.86 -35.60 9.24
C LYS A 487 -13.42 -35.14 9.06
N HIS A 488 -12.99 -34.80 7.81
CA HIS A 488 -11.61 -34.50 7.46
C HIS A 488 -11.48 -33.14 6.78
N ALA A 489 -10.44 -32.38 7.12
CA ALA A 489 -10.19 -31.01 6.66
C ALA A 489 -9.89 -30.86 5.16
N ASN A 490 -9.64 -31.96 4.41
CA ASN A 490 -9.24 -31.92 2.98
C ASN A 490 -10.27 -32.58 2.05
N ALA A 491 -11.54 -32.63 2.44
CA ALA A 491 -12.58 -33.21 1.60
C ALA A 491 -12.79 -32.37 0.32
N CYS A 492 -12.89 -33.04 -0.85
CA CYS A 492 -13.23 -32.37 -2.10
C CYS A 492 -14.74 -32.11 -2.16
N PHE A 493 -15.15 -30.88 -2.50
CA PHE A 493 -16.57 -30.53 -2.61
C PHE A 493 -17.32 -31.46 -3.59
N HIS A 494 -16.70 -31.81 -4.70
CA HIS A 494 -17.32 -32.66 -5.72
C HIS A 494 -17.65 -34.04 -5.16
N ASP A 495 -16.72 -34.67 -4.45
CA ASP A 495 -16.89 -36.01 -3.87
C ASP A 495 -17.97 -36.00 -2.76
N VAL A 496 -17.97 -34.94 -1.94
CA VAL A 496 -18.97 -34.76 -0.88
C VAL A 496 -20.36 -34.54 -1.48
N TYR A 497 -20.46 -33.78 -2.57
CA TYR A 497 -21.70 -33.54 -3.27
C TYR A 497 -22.24 -34.84 -3.89
N GLU A 498 -21.39 -35.62 -4.58
CA GLU A 498 -21.76 -36.92 -5.18
C GLU A 498 -22.24 -37.90 -4.11
N ARG A 499 -21.55 -38.01 -2.99
CA ARG A 499 -21.96 -38.86 -1.85
C ARG A 499 -23.30 -38.43 -1.25
N SER A 500 -23.55 -37.11 -1.13
CA SER A 500 -24.85 -36.59 -0.67
C SER A 500 -25.97 -36.92 -1.67
N ASP A 501 -25.70 -36.83 -2.96
CA ASP A 501 -26.66 -37.19 -4.01
C ASP A 501 -27.01 -38.70 -4.02
N GLN A 502 -26.00 -39.56 -3.85
CA GLN A 502 -26.22 -41.02 -3.67
C GLN A 502 -27.08 -41.32 -2.43
N ALA A 503 -26.89 -40.59 -1.34
CA ALA A 503 -27.69 -40.71 -0.14
C ALA A 503 -29.16 -40.25 -0.37
N LEU A 504 -29.34 -39.15 -1.12
CA LEU A 504 -30.67 -38.68 -1.53
C LEU A 504 -31.39 -39.70 -2.42
N TYR A 505 -30.69 -40.28 -3.34
CA TYR A 505 -31.26 -41.36 -4.18
C TYR A 505 -31.76 -42.55 -3.32
N LYS A 506 -30.95 -42.97 -2.32
CA LYS A 506 -31.36 -44.03 -1.36
C LYS A 506 -32.55 -43.60 -0.52
N ALA A 507 -32.67 -42.33 -0.12
CA ALA A 507 -33.84 -41.82 0.61
C ALA A 507 -35.12 -41.95 -0.24
N LYS A 508 -35.01 -41.60 -1.54
CA LYS A 508 -36.14 -41.72 -2.47
C LYS A 508 -36.55 -43.19 -2.72
N GLU A 509 -35.58 -44.11 -2.87
CA GLU A 509 -35.85 -45.58 -3.04
C GLU A 509 -36.49 -46.21 -1.80
N LYS A 510 -36.09 -45.83 -0.59
CA LYS A 510 -36.62 -46.35 0.67
C LYS A 510 -38.01 -45.83 1.01
N GLY A 511 -38.67 -45.13 0.11
CA GLY A 511 -40.08 -44.70 0.32
C GLY A 511 -40.24 -43.21 0.56
N ARG A 512 -39.20 -42.40 0.33
CA ARG A 512 -39.22 -40.92 0.47
C ARG A 512 -39.45 -40.47 1.91
N ASN A 513 -39.69 -39.15 2.10
CA ASN A 513 -40.04 -38.54 3.41
C ASN A 513 -39.09 -38.92 4.54
N GLN A 514 -37.81 -38.97 4.28
CA GLN A 514 -36.74 -39.36 5.20
C GLN A 514 -35.40 -38.74 4.85
N ALA A 515 -34.50 -38.75 5.82
CA ALA A 515 -33.08 -38.43 5.60
C ALA A 515 -32.25 -39.72 5.61
N VAL A 516 -31.25 -39.75 4.73
CA VAL A 516 -30.23 -40.81 4.69
C VAL A 516 -28.87 -40.17 4.77
N VAL A 517 -28.05 -40.60 5.73
CA VAL A 517 -26.66 -40.20 5.84
C VAL A 517 -25.78 -41.19 5.10
N TYR A 518 -24.90 -40.70 4.24
CA TYR A 518 -23.95 -41.54 3.52
C TYR A 518 -22.96 -42.16 4.51
N VAL A 519 -22.86 -43.45 4.53
CA VAL A 519 -21.89 -44.23 5.30
C VAL A 519 -20.90 -44.83 4.32
N GLU A 520 -19.64 -44.51 4.43
CA GLU A 520 -18.58 -45.14 3.66
C GLU A 520 -18.49 -46.62 4.07
N ASN A 521 -18.73 -47.56 3.17
CA ASN A 521 -18.54 -48.98 3.46
C ASN A 521 -17.05 -49.19 3.74
N GLU A 522 -16.72 -49.74 4.91
CA GLU A 522 -15.36 -50.13 5.32
C GLU A 522 -14.71 -51.23 4.46
N TYR A 523 -15.35 -51.62 3.34
CA TYR A 523 -14.91 -52.70 2.44
C TYR A 523 -14.57 -52.19 1.04
N SER A 524 -13.60 -51.27 0.93
CA SER A 524 -12.86 -51.08 -0.32
C SER A 524 -11.48 -50.54 0.00
N ALA A 525 -10.63 -51.45 0.48
CA ALA A 525 -9.18 -51.30 0.54
C ALA A 525 -8.58 -52.00 -0.69
#